data_4a04b55abafb682fbffc8d3eca53a54d
#
_entry.id   4a04b55abafb682fbffc8d3eca53a54d
#
_cell.length_a   1.000
_cell.length_b   1.000
_cell.length_c   1.000
_cell.angle_alpha   90.00
_cell.angle_beta   90.00
_cell.angle_gamma   90.00
#
_symmetry.space_group_name_H-M   'P 1'
#
loop_
_entity.id
_entity.type
_entity.pdbx_description
1 polymer ?
#
loop_
_entity_poly.entity_id
_entity_poly.type
_entity_poly.pdbx_seq_one_letter_code
_entity_poly.pdbx_strand_id
1 'polypeptide(L)'
;MKLLIINPGSTSTKVSLFEDGREVATESVFHDAPVLLQFENVNGQVPLRMQVCREFLSKQGVSPEEIDVFVGRGGGAYPQKSGVCVIDERLVEDTRKTVSGSDHASKLGVLCAWEFGTECGKPMYTLDPTNIDELDPEARITGIDGIYRKSQLHALNHRAIAMAHARKTGKPYRDCRFIVAHIDGGVTVAAHAEGRIIDTTEGAGGDGPFAPTRLGSVPVLGVIEYLEKGHTTEEVRKMCSRAGGFVSHFGTSDAEKVHRMAEEGDEHARLVWNAMIYQIAKSIGEMACVLSGNVDAILLTGGLVRFEDIVEGIRSRCGFIAPIELYPGEAEQEALCHAVLRVLRGEEEAYIYTGEPVWNGFPWEKKS
;
A
#
# COMPACT_ATOMS: atom_id res chain seq x y z
N MET A 1 -3.10 13.91 -24.46
CA MET A 1 -3.68 12.64 -23.94
C MET A 1 -4.07 12.84 -22.50
N LYS A 2 -5.38 12.65 -22.22
CA LYS A 2 -5.96 12.89 -20.88
C LYS A 2 -6.14 11.54 -20.14
N LEU A 3 -5.62 11.45 -18.93
CA LEU A 3 -5.78 10.27 -18.07
C LEU A 3 -6.54 10.67 -16.79
N LEU A 4 -7.55 9.88 -16.42
CA LEU A 4 -8.21 10.00 -15.13
C LEU A 4 -7.65 8.94 -14.18
N ILE A 5 -7.06 9.38 -13.07
CA ILE A 5 -6.52 8.51 -12.02
C ILE A 5 -7.49 8.46 -10.85
N ILE A 6 -7.95 7.23 -10.51
CA ILE A 6 -8.96 6.99 -9.48
C ILE A 6 -8.32 6.18 -8.34
N ASN A 7 -8.12 6.81 -7.19
CA ASN A 7 -7.44 6.22 -6.03
C ASN A 7 -8.34 6.31 -4.77
N PRO A 8 -9.26 5.37 -4.60
CA PRO A 8 -10.12 5.32 -3.43
C PRO A 8 -9.36 4.81 -2.19
N GLY A 9 -9.46 5.55 -1.10
CA GLY A 9 -9.07 5.14 0.24
C GLY A 9 -10.29 4.75 1.09
N SER A 10 -10.04 4.29 2.32
CA SER A 10 -11.09 3.87 3.24
C SER A 10 -12.11 4.98 3.53
N THR A 11 -11.65 6.21 3.68
CA THR A 11 -12.48 7.38 4.06
C THR A 11 -12.47 8.49 3.02
N SER A 12 -11.80 8.30 1.88
CA SER A 12 -11.68 9.34 0.86
C SER A 12 -11.64 8.75 -0.55
N THR A 13 -11.87 9.62 -1.54
CA THR A 13 -11.59 9.33 -2.96
C THR A 13 -10.64 10.41 -3.46
N LYS A 14 -9.42 10.03 -3.79
CA LYS A 14 -8.48 10.92 -4.48
C LYS A 14 -8.61 10.71 -5.98
N VAL A 15 -8.88 11.78 -6.70
CA VAL A 15 -9.03 11.79 -8.17
C VAL A 15 -8.06 12.81 -8.74
N SER A 16 -7.36 12.44 -9.81
CA SER A 16 -6.48 13.37 -10.51
C SER A 16 -6.68 13.28 -12.02
N LEU A 17 -6.65 14.42 -12.67
CA LEU A 17 -6.62 14.58 -14.13
C LEU A 17 -5.19 14.88 -14.55
N PHE A 18 -4.66 14.05 -15.43
CA PHE A 18 -3.37 14.28 -16.08
C PHE A 18 -3.56 14.58 -17.57
N GLU A 19 -2.78 15.49 -18.09
CA GLU A 19 -2.68 15.76 -19.52
C GLU A 19 -1.22 15.68 -19.94
N ASP A 20 -0.90 14.81 -20.89
CA ASP A 20 0.46 14.56 -21.41
C ASP A 20 1.48 14.27 -20.30
N GLY A 21 1.04 13.61 -19.22
CA GLY A 21 1.87 13.23 -18.08
C GLY A 21 2.06 14.31 -17.02
N ARG A 22 1.39 15.45 -17.14
CA ARG A 22 1.38 16.51 -16.13
C ARG A 22 0.06 16.50 -15.38
N GLU A 23 0.10 16.59 -14.07
CA GLU A 23 -1.10 16.77 -13.27
C GLU A 23 -1.72 18.14 -13.55
N VAL A 24 -2.95 18.14 -14.06
CA VAL A 24 -3.73 19.35 -14.34
C VAL A 24 -4.55 19.75 -13.12
N ALA A 25 -5.16 18.76 -12.48
CA ALA A 25 -5.97 18.94 -11.29
C ALA A 25 -5.96 17.68 -10.43
N THR A 26 -6.08 17.86 -9.12
CA THR A 26 -6.26 16.78 -8.14
C THR A 26 -7.23 17.23 -7.06
N GLU A 27 -8.07 16.31 -6.60
CA GLU A 27 -8.99 16.54 -5.48
C GLU A 27 -9.05 15.28 -4.60
N SER A 28 -9.11 15.49 -3.29
CA SER A 28 -9.34 14.43 -2.31
C SER A 28 -10.65 14.70 -1.60
N VAL A 29 -11.69 13.92 -1.92
CA VAL A 29 -13.02 14.05 -1.33
C VAL A 29 -13.17 13.09 -0.17
N PHE A 30 -13.38 13.61 1.03
CA PHE A 30 -13.62 12.82 2.23
C PHE A 30 -15.09 12.38 2.30
N HIS A 31 -15.29 11.18 2.82
CA HIS A 31 -16.61 10.58 3.04
C HIS A 31 -16.83 10.38 4.53
N ASP A 32 -17.92 10.92 5.02
CA ASP A 32 -18.32 10.77 6.42
C ASP A 32 -18.61 9.30 6.75
N ALA A 33 -18.18 8.86 7.93
CA ALA A 33 -18.38 7.49 8.37
C ALA A 33 -19.87 7.05 8.33
N PRO A 34 -20.88 7.87 8.73
CA PRO A 34 -22.29 7.54 8.60
C PRO A 34 -22.74 7.27 7.16
N VAL A 35 -22.13 7.94 6.16
CA VAL A 35 -22.42 7.70 4.74
C VAL A 35 -21.88 6.35 4.31
N LEU A 36 -20.63 6.03 4.70
CA LEU A 36 -19.99 4.76 4.34
C LEU A 36 -20.64 3.55 5.02
N LEU A 37 -21.17 3.72 6.23
CA LEU A 37 -21.87 2.67 6.98
C LEU A 37 -23.24 2.30 6.40
N GLN A 38 -23.79 3.07 5.47
CA GLN A 38 -25.06 2.76 4.77
C GLN A 38 -24.89 1.63 3.74
N PHE A 39 -23.65 1.34 3.32
CA PHE A 39 -23.38 0.30 2.35
C PHE A 39 -23.13 -1.03 3.05
N GLU A 40 -23.79 -2.09 2.58
CA GLU A 40 -23.66 -3.44 3.11
C GLU A 40 -22.21 -3.97 3.01
N ASN A 41 -21.52 -3.60 1.93
CA ASN A 41 -20.12 -3.98 1.66
C ASN A 41 -19.41 -2.88 0.84
N VAL A 42 -18.12 -3.03 0.66
CA VAL A 42 -17.30 -2.04 -0.05
C VAL A 42 -17.74 -1.85 -1.51
N ASN A 43 -18.19 -2.91 -2.21
CA ASN A 43 -18.62 -2.80 -3.62
C ASN A 43 -19.83 -1.87 -3.78
N GLY A 44 -20.73 -1.82 -2.78
CA GLY A 44 -21.88 -0.92 -2.80
C GLY A 44 -21.51 0.56 -2.91
N GLN A 45 -20.26 0.93 -2.60
CA GLN A 45 -19.78 2.31 -2.69
C GLN A 45 -19.41 2.75 -4.11
N VAL A 46 -19.39 1.85 -5.12
CA VAL A 46 -19.02 2.20 -6.51
C VAL A 46 -19.80 3.41 -7.03
N PRO A 47 -21.15 3.47 -6.91
CA PRO A 47 -21.91 4.63 -7.40
C PRO A 47 -21.49 5.95 -6.75
N LEU A 48 -21.23 5.94 -5.44
CA LEU A 48 -20.76 7.12 -4.71
C LEU A 48 -19.41 7.59 -5.23
N ARG A 49 -18.46 6.65 -5.43
CA ARG A 49 -17.11 6.98 -5.93
C ARG A 49 -17.15 7.46 -7.38
N MET A 50 -18.00 6.87 -8.22
CA MET A 50 -18.24 7.30 -9.59
C MET A 50 -18.79 8.74 -9.63
N GLN A 51 -19.76 9.07 -8.75
CA GLN A 51 -20.32 10.41 -8.66
C GLN A 51 -19.20 11.44 -8.34
N VAL A 52 -18.32 11.16 -7.37
CA VAL A 52 -17.18 12.01 -7.04
C VAL A 52 -16.30 12.27 -8.26
N CYS A 53 -15.99 11.22 -9.03
CA CYS A 53 -15.20 11.37 -10.26
C CYS A 53 -15.89 12.23 -11.31
N ARG A 54 -17.23 12.07 -11.50
CA ARG A 54 -18.00 12.90 -12.44
C ARG A 54 -18.07 14.35 -12.01
N GLU A 55 -18.27 14.61 -10.72
CA GLU A 55 -18.29 15.97 -10.15
C GLU A 55 -16.92 16.65 -10.31
N PHE A 56 -15.84 15.91 -10.04
CA PHE A 56 -14.48 16.38 -10.26
C PHE A 56 -14.25 16.77 -11.72
N LEU A 57 -14.57 15.89 -12.68
CA LEU A 57 -14.43 16.19 -14.11
C LEU A 57 -15.28 17.39 -14.54
N SER A 58 -16.53 17.48 -14.06
CA SER A 58 -17.40 18.63 -14.33
C SER A 58 -16.82 19.95 -13.85
N LYS A 59 -16.18 19.98 -12.66
CA LYS A 59 -15.46 21.18 -12.16
C LYS A 59 -14.29 21.58 -13.06
N GLN A 60 -13.68 20.62 -13.77
CA GLN A 60 -12.59 20.90 -14.73
C GLN A 60 -13.11 21.21 -16.14
N GLY A 61 -14.42 21.18 -16.37
CA GLY A 61 -15.03 21.39 -17.69
C GLY A 61 -14.70 20.27 -18.69
N VAL A 62 -14.44 19.05 -18.19
CA VAL A 62 -14.10 17.87 -19.00
C VAL A 62 -15.21 16.83 -18.86
N SER A 63 -15.66 16.25 -19.97
CA SER A 63 -16.61 15.13 -19.94
C SER A 63 -15.84 13.79 -19.86
N PRO A 64 -16.47 12.72 -19.32
CA PRO A 64 -15.83 11.39 -19.29
C PRO A 64 -15.38 10.87 -20.65
N GLU A 65 -16.09 11.22 -21.74
CA GLU A 65 -15.79 10.81 -23.12
C GLU A 65 -14.50 11.45 -23.65
N GLU A 66 -14.09 12.59 -23.10
CA GLU A 66 -12.85 13.26 -23.44
C GLU A 66 -11.61 12.64 -22.78
N ILE A 67 -11.82 11.73 -21.82
CA ILE A 67 -10.73 10.97 -21.20
C ILE A 67 -10.26 9.87 -22.16
N ASP A 68 -8.96 9.80 -22.38
CA ASP A 68 -8.37 8.79 -23.28
C ASP A 68 -8.14 7.46 -22.56
N VAL A 69 -7.82 7.51 -21.24
CA VAL A 69 -7.48 6.32 -20.44
C VAL A 69 -7.96 6.49 -18.99
N PHE A 70 -8.58 5.45 -18.45
CA PHE A 70 -8.94 5.36 -17.03
C PHE A 70 -7.96 4.48 -16.27
N VAL A 71 -7.46 4.95 -15.14
CA VAL A 71 -6.51 4.22 -14.30
C VAL A 71 -7.02 4.12 -12.89
N GLY A 72 -7.22 2.91 -12.41
CA GLY A 72 -7.72 2.65 -11.05
C GLY A 72 -6.67 2.02 -10.14
N ARG A 73 -6.59 2.47 -8.87
CA ARG A 73 -5.84 1.72 -7.85
C ARG A 73 -6.43 0.33 -7.69
N GLY A 74 -5.55 -0.69 -7.56
CA GLY A 74 -5.95 -2.10 -7.52
C GLY A 74 -6.10 -2.68 -6.11
N GLY A 75 -6.71 -3.85 -6.07
CA GLY A 75 -6.89 -4.68 -4.88
C GLY A 75 -8.04 -5.68 -5.07
N GLY A 76 -8.21 -6.60 -4.12
CA GLY A 76 -9.34 -7.55 -4.10
C GLY A 76 -9.18 -8.81 -4.95
N ALA A 77 -8.41 -8.79 -6.01
CA ALA A 77 -8.07 -9.95 -6.83
C ALA A 77 -6.96 -10.81 -6.19
N TYR A 78 -6.66 -11.98 -6.77
CA TYR A 78 -5.53 -12.80 -6.33
C TYR A 78 -4.20 -12.04 -6.38
N PRO A 79 -3.20 -12.45 -5.57
CA PRO A 79 -1.86 -11.88 -5.63
C PRO A 79 -1.29 -11.89 -7.05
N GLN A 80 -0.70 -10.77 -7.46
CA GLN A 80 -0.24 -10.51 -8.82
C GLN A 80 1.25 -10.16 -8.82
N LYS A 81 1.87 -10.25 -9.97
CA LYS A 81 3.19 -9.65 -10.20
C LYS A 81 3.09 -8.12 -10.27
N SER A 82 4.20 -7.45 -10.07
CA SER A 82 4.29 -6.00 -10.25
C SER A 82 4.13 -5.59 -11.72
N GLY A 83 3.78 -4.32 -11.95
CA GLY A 83 3.64 -3.70 -13.26
C GLY A 83 2.20 -3.32 -13.60
N VAL A 84 2.03 -2.79 -14.82
CA VAL A 84 0.72 -2.36 -15.32
C VAL A 84 -0.09 -3.57 -15.77
N CYS A 85 -1.30 -3.68 -15.24
CA CYS A 85 -2.28 -4.71 -15.59
C CYS A 85 -3.44 -4.09 -16.37
N VAL A 86 -3.85 -4.73 -17.45
CA VAL A 86 -5.09 -4.37 -18.16
C VAL A 86 -6.27 -4.73 -17.26
N ILE A 87 -7.22 -3.81 -17.09
CA ILE A 87 -8.47 -4.12 -16.42
C ILE A 87 -9.39 -4.79 -17.44
N ASP A 88 -9.62 -6.08 -17.26
CA ASP A 88 -10.53 -6.90 -18.04
C ASP A 88 -11.68 -7.47 -17.17
N GLU A 89 -12.61 -8.15 -17.81
CA GLU A 89 -13.79 -8.72 -17.14
C GLU A 89 -13.40 -9.69 -16.02
N ARG A 90 -12.36 -10.51 -16.21
CA ARG A 90 -11.87 -11.49 -15.25
C ARG A 90 -11.32 -10.82 -13.99
N LEU A 91 -10.48 -9.80 -14.17
CA LEU A 91 -9.95 -9.02 -13.03
C LEU A 91 -11.08 -8.35 -12.26
N VAL A 92 -12.06 -7.79 -12.95
CA VAL A 92 -13.21 -7.13 -12.32
C VAL A 92 -14.09 -8.11 -11.55
N GLU A 93 -14.35 -9.29 -12.11
CA GLU A 93 -15.14 -10.34 -11.44
C GLU A 93 -14.48 -10.80 -10.15
N ASP A 94 -13.18 -11.13 -10.17
CA ASP A 94 -12.42 -11.55 -9.00
C ASP A 94 -12.27 -10.42 -7.98
N THR A 95 -12.12 -9.18 -8.43
CA THR A 95 -12.11 -7.99 -7.58
C THR A 95 -13.46 -7.81 -6.87
N ARG A 96 -14.58 -7.97 -7.57
CA ARG A 96 -15.93 -7.92 -6.97
C ARG A 96 -16.14 -9.01 -5.93
N LYS A 97 -15.69 -10.23 -6.21
CA LYS A 97 -15.75 -11.38 -5.30
C LYS A 97 -14.80 -11.25 -4.11
N THR A 98 -13.83 -10.34 -4.17
CA THR A 98 -12.79 -10.20 -3.14
C THR A 98 -12.03 -11.51 -2.90
N VAL A 99 -11.59 -12.17 -3.97
CA VAL A 99 -10.93 -13.47 -3.89
C VAL A 99 -9.62 -13.46 -3.09
N SER A 100 -9.00 -12.28 -2.92
CA SER A 100 -7.84 -12.10 -2.01
C SER A 100 -8.18 -12.26 -0.53
N GLY A 101 -9.46 -12.23 -0.16
CA GLY A 101 -9.92 -12.20 1.23
C GLY A 101 -9.77 -10.83 1.92
N SER A 102 -9.25 -9.82 1.25
CA SER A 102 -9.07 -8.45 1.78
C SER A 102 -10.08 -7.49 1.14
N ASP A 103 -11.15 -7.15 1.89
CA ASP A 103 -12.19 -6.21 1.45
C ASP A 103 -11.79 -4.76 1.76
N HIS A 104 -10.78 -4.26 1.04
CA HIS A 104 -10.27 -2.90 1.20
C HIS A 104 -10.79 -1.97 0.09
N ALA A 105 -11.05 -0.70 0.43
CA ALA A 105 -11.60 0.29 -0.50
C ALA A 105 -10.73 0.55 -1.75
N SER A 106 -9.43 0.24 -1.73
CA SER A 106 -8.57 0.39 -2.90
C SER A 106 -9.07 -0.38 -4.13
N LYS A 107 -9.78 -1.51 -3.94
CA LYS A 107 -10.37 -2.28 -5.05
C LYS A 107 -11.41 -1.49 -5.87
N LEU A 108 -12.03 -0.46 -5.27
CA LEU A 108 -13.00 0.39 -5.96
C LEU A 108 -12.38 1.17 -7.12
N GLY A 109 -11.06 1.39 -7.10
CA GLY A 109 -10.38 2.04 -8.23
C GLY A 109 -10.50 1.23 -9.52
N VAL A 110 -10.27 -0.10 -9.45
CA VAL A 110 -10.46 -1.02 -10.59
C VAL A 110 -11.93 -0.98 -11.05
N LEU A 111 -12.88 -1.07 -10.10
CA LEU A 111 -14.30 -1.10 -10.43
C LEU A 111 -14.79 0.20 -11.08
N CYS A 112 -14.37 1.35 -10.55
CA CYS A 112 -14.71 2.65 -11.14
C CYS A 112 -14.06 2.85 -12.52
N ALA A 113 -12.78 2.45 -12.68
CA ALA A 113 -12.12 2.53 -13.98
C ALA A 113 -12.81 1.63 -15.03
N TRP A 114 -13.27 0.44 -14.62
CA TRP A 114 -14.06 -0.46 -15.47
C TRP A 114 -15.38 0.16 -15.91
N GLU A 115 -16.17 0.72 -14.97
CA GLU A 115 -17.44 1.34 -15.31
C GLU A 115 -17.26 2.50 -16.33
N PHE A 116 -16.30 3.41 -16.05
CA PHE A 116 -15.99 4.52 -16.97
C PHE A 116 -15.47 4.03 -18.33
N GLY A 117 -14.49 3.09 -18.31
CA GLY A 117 -13.90 2.59 -19.54
C GLY A 117 -14.90 1.87 -20.43
N THR A 118 -15.81 1.10 -19.82
CA THR A 118 -16.90 0.42 -20.55
C THR A 118 -17.91 1.42 -21.12
N GLU A 119 -18.31 2.40 -20.32
CA GLU A 119 -19.26 3.45 -20.73
C GLU A 119 -18.72 4.27 -21.92
N CYS A 120 -17.43 4.65 -21.85
CA CYS A 120 -16.78 5.52 -22.84
C CYS A 120 -16.08 4.75 -23.98
N GLY A 121 -15.99 3.42 -23.93
CA GLY A 121 -15.25 2.62 -24.90
C GLY A 121 -13.74 2.88 -24.87
N LYS A 122 -13.15 3.10 -23.70
CA LYS A 122 -11.76 3.52 -23.51
C LYS A 122 -10.94 2.45 -22.79
N PRO A 123 -9.62 2.39 -23.01
CA PRO A 123 -8.72 1.48 -22.28
C PRO A 123 -8.66 1.82 -20.78
N MET A 124 -8.47 0.78 -19.97
CA MET A 124 -8.39 0.88 -18.52
C MET A 124 -7.27 0.02 -17.95
N TYR A 125 -6.56 0.56 -16.97
CA TYR A 125 -5.41 -0.08 -16.36
C TYR A 125 -5.41 0.05 -14.83
N THR A 126 -4.70 -0.87 -14.19
CA THR A 126 -4.31 -0.80 -12.78
C THR A 126 -2.81 -1.07 -12.64
N LEU A 127 -2.22 -0.71 -11.50
CA LEU A 127 -0.80 -0.83 -11.24
C LEU A 127 -0.55 -1.28 -9.80
N ASP A 128 0.39 -2.19 -9.62
CA ASP A 128 0.98 -2.56 -8.33
C ASP A 128 -0.03 -2.61 -7.16
N PRO A 129 -1.02 -3.53 -7.18
CA PRO A 129 -1.97 -3.65 -6.07
C PRO A 129 -1.26 -4.00 -4.76
N THR A 130 -1.94 -3.78 -3.63
CA THR A 130 -1.35 -3.97 -2.28
C THR A 130 -0.84 -5.38 -2.01
N ASN A 131 -1.24 -6.34 -2.81
CA ASN A 131 -0.90 -7.76 -2.72
C ASN A 131 -0.08 -8.24 -3.93
N ILE A 132 0.79 -7.38 -4.50
CA ILE A 132 1.81 -7.91 -5.41
C ILE A 132 2.65 -8.92 -4.65
N ASP A 133 3.00 -10.02 -5.28
CA ASP A 133 3.69 -11.11 -4.60
C ASP A 133 4.91 -11.58 -5.41
N GLU A 134 6.07 -11.09 -5.00
CA GLU A 134 7.37 -11.35 -5.60
C GLU A 134 8.39 -11.83 -4.55
N LEU A 135 7.88 -12.27 -3.39
CA LEU A 135 8.72 -12.70 -2.27
C LEU A 135 9.60 -13.91 -2.67
N ASP A 136 10.83 -13.87 -2.24
CA ASP A 136 11.72 -15.02 -2.34
C ASP A 136 11.18 -16.19 -1.48
N PRO A 137 11.47 -17.45 -1.85
CA PRO A 137 10.92 -18.62 -1.15
C PRO A 137 11.21 -18.63 0.34
N GLU A 138 12.42 -18.24 0.75
CA GLU A 138 12.84 -18.18 2.16
C GLU A 138 12.05 -17.14 2.96
N ALA A 139 11.65 -16.04 2.32
CA ALA A 139 10.87 -14.99 2.96
C ALA A 139 9.44 -15.45 3.34
N ARG A 140 8.96 -16.56 2.79
CA ARG A 140 7.61 -17.09 3.02
C ARG A 140 7.53 -18.05 4.18
N ILE A 141 8.61 -18.78 4.45
CA ILE A 141 8.61 -19.88 5.43
C ILE A 141 8.51 -19.35 6.85
N THR A 142 7.62 -19.95 7.63
CA THR A 142 7.51 -19.73 9.08
C THR A 142 7.93 -20.99 9.85
N GLY A 143 7.95 -20.91 11.16
CA GLY A 143 8.23 -22.07 12.02
C GLY A 143 7.10 -23.10 12.10
N ILE A 144 5.99 -22.92 11.36
CA ILE A 144 4.82 -23.81 11.36
C ILE A 144 4.52 -24.22 9.93
N ASP A 145 4.51 -25.52 9.67
CA ASP A 145 4.15 -26.07 8.36
C ASP A 145 2.71 -25.67 7.97
N GLY A 146 2.51 -25.24 6.72
CA GLY A 146 1.22 -24.76 6.22
C GLY A 146 0.85 -23.33 6.61
N ILE A 147 1.69 -22.63 7.39
CA ILE A 147 1.54 -21.18 7.66
C ILE A 147 2.68 -20.43 6.98
N TYR A 148 2.35 -19.59 6.02
CA TYR A 148 3.31 -18.83 5.23
C TYR A 148 3.07 -17.32 5.36
N ARG A 149 4.16 -16.55 5.29
CA ARG A 149 4.08 -15.09 5.17
C ARG A 149 3.51 -14.72 3.80
N LYS A 150 2.70 -13.68 3.79
CA LYS A 150 2.04 -13.16 2.58
C LYS A 150 2.59 -11.79 2.23
N SER A 151 2.62 -11.49 0.96
CA SER A 151 2.94 -10.15 0.50
C SER A 151 1.70 -9.26 0.62
N GLN A 152 1.72 -8.31 1.55
CA GLN A 152 0.68 -7.28 1.69
C GLN A 152 1.31 -5.98 2.20
N LEU A 153 1.54 -5.03 1.29
CA LEU A 153 2.27 -3.82 1.57
C LEU A 153 1.73 -2.63 0.75
N HIS A 154 2.31 -1.44 0.96
CA HIS A 154 2.03 -0.25 0.15
C HIS A 154 2.82 -0.29 -1.17
N ALA A 155 2.63 -1.37 -1.95
CA ALA A 155 3.44 -1.75 -3.11
C ALA A 155 3.60 -0.62 -4.12
N LEU A 156 2.51 0.04 -4.51
CA LEU A 156 2.50 1.15 -5.46
C LEU A 156 3.47 2.26 -5.02
N ASN A 157 3.38 2.72 -3.76
CA ASN A 157 4.28 3.77 -3.27
C ASN A 157 5.72 3.28 -3.13
N HIS A 158 5.95 2.06 -2.61
CA HIS A 158 7.28 1.46 -2.52
C HIS A 158 8.00 1.46 -3.87
N ARG A 159 7.35 0.94 -4.90
CA ARG A 159 7.93 0.84 -6.25
C ARG A 159 8.09 2.21 -6.90
N ALA A 160 7.11 3.10 -6.73
CA ALA A 160 7.18 4.47 -7.25
C ALA A 160 8.44 5.20 -6.75
N ILE A 161 8.67 5.15 -5.42
CA ILE A 161 9.82 5.81 -4.79
C ILE A 161 11.14 5.13 -5.18
N ALA A 162 11.20 3.79 -5.17
CA ALA A 162 12.38 3.05 -5.59
C ALA A 162 12.77 3.37 -7.05
N MET A 163 11.80 3.37 -7.97
CA MET A 163 12.04 3.73 -9.38
C MET A 163 12.40 5.20 -9.56
N ALA A 164 11.82 6.10 -8.76
CA ALA A 164 12.17 7.53 -8.79
C ALA A 164 13.60 7.75 -8.33
N HIS A 165 14.03 7.09 -7.24
CA HIS A 165 15.40 7.18 -6.75
C HIS A 165 16.40 6.55 -7.73
N ALA A 166 16.09 5.40 -8.32
CA ALA A 166 16.90 4.77 -9.35
C ALA A 166 17.15 5.72 -10.55
N ARG A 167 16.09 6.38 -11.05
CA ARG A 167 16.21 7.41 -12.10
C ARG A 167 17.08 8.59 -11.66
N LYS A 168 16.91 9.09 -10.43
CA LYS A 168 17.69 10.19 -9.86
C LYS A 168 19.20 9.87 -9.84
N THR A 169 19.54 8.61 -9.54
CA THR A 169 20.92 8.14 -9.47
C THR A 169 21.48 7.65 -10.81
N GLY A 170 20.65 7.57 -11.86
CA GLY A 170 21.05 7.08 -13.18
C GLY A 170 21.32 5.59 -13.26
N LYS A 171 20.92 4.80 -12.25
CA LYS A 171 21.06 3.34 -12.18
C LYS A 171 19.73 2.68 -12.52
N PRO A 172 19.67 1.67 -13.41
CA PRO A 172 18.44 0.92 -13.65
C PRO A 172 17.90 0.30 -12.34
N TYR A 173 16.59 0.38 -12.09
CA TYR A 173 15.98 -0.14 -10.85
C TYR A 173 16.30 -1.62 -10.61
N ARG A 174 16.37 -2.44 -11.65
CA ARG A 174 16.74 -3.86 -11.54
C ARG A 174 18.16 -4.09 -11.00
N ASP A 175 19.03 -3.10 -11.10
CA ASP A 175 20.42 -3.19 -10.65
C ASP A 175 20.60 -2.56 -9.25
N CYS A 176 19.54 -1.96 -8.69
CA CYS A 176 19.53 -1.34 -7.39
C CYS A 176 19.16 -2.31 -6.28
N ARG A 177 19.66 -2.00 -5.06
CA ARG A 177 19.31 -2.68 -3.82
C ARG A 177 18.88 -1.64 -2.80
N PHE A 178 17.56 -1.53 -2.59
CA PHE A 178 16.99 -0.53 -1.70
C PHE A 178 16.25 -1.17 -0.54
N ILE A 179 16.27 -0.49 0.59
CA ILE A 179 15.29 -0.71 1.65
C ILE A 179 14.31 0.46 1.57
N VAL A 180 13.04 0.18 1.37
CA VAL A 180 12.00 1.21 1.37
C VAL A 180 11.15 1.05 2.62
N ALA A 181 10.95 2.14 3.36
CA ALA A 181 10.05 2.20 4.50
C ALA A 181 8.93 3.22 4.22
N HIS A 182 7.72 2.73 4.03
CA HIS A 182 6.52 3.55 3.98
C HIS A 182 5.98 3.72 5.39
N ILE A 183 5.89 4.96 5.86
CA ILE A 183 5.57 5.32 7.25
C ILE A 183 4.39 6.28 7.23
N ASP A 184 3.20 5.75 7.52
CA ASP A 184 1.95 6.52 7.53
C ASP A 184 0.95 5.89 8.51
N GLY A 185 -0.37 6.01 8.32
CA GLY A 185 -1.40 5.31 9.09
C GLY A 185 -1.19 3.79 9.18
N GLY A 186 -0.52 3.21 8.19
CA GLY A 186 0.11 1.89 8.20
C GLY A 186 1.61 2.01 7.94
N VAL A 187 2.39 1.05 8.41
CA VAL A 187 3.84 0.98 8.17
C VAL A 187 4.17 -0.32 7.45
N THR A 188 5.00 -0.24 6.40
CA THR A 188 5.60 -1.41 5.75
C THR A 188 7.04 -1.11 5.39
N VAL A 189 7.91 -2.10 5.59
CA VAL A 189 9.34 -2.02 5.26
C VAL A 189 9.66 -3.19 4.34
N ALA A 190 10.33 -2.92 3.22
CA ALA A 190 10.60 -3.92 2.19
C ALA A 190 12.02 -3.85 1.65
N ALA A 191 12.57 -5.01 1.29
CA ALA A 191 13.82 -5.18 0.58
C ALA A 191 13.55 -5.27 -0.93
N HIS A 192 14.19 -4.38 -1.69
CA HIS A 192 14.11 -4.33 -3.15
C HIS A 192 15.42 -4.79 -3.76
N ALA A 193 15.38 -5.78 -4.63
CA ALA A 193 16.50 -6.26 -5.42
C ALA A 193 16.01 -6.80 -6.77
N GLU A 194 16.87 -6.78 -7.79
CA GLU A 194 16.61 -7.35 -9.11
C GLU A 194 15.32 -6.84 -9.77
N GLY A 195 14.92 -5.59 -9.44
CA GLY A 195 13.67 -4.99 -9.94
C GLY A 195 12.39 -5.48 -9.24
N ARG A 196 12.49 -6.26 -8.15
CA ARG A 196 11.39 -6.89 -7.40
C ARG A 196 11.40 -6.48 -5.93
N ILE A 197 10.30 -6.72 -5.26
CA ILE A 197 10.20 -6.70 -3.78
C ILE A 197 10.39 -8.14 -3.30
N ILE A 198 11.60 -8.46 -2.84
CA ILE A 198 12.00 -9.83 -2.48
C ILE A 198 11.64 -10.25 -1.07
N ASP A 199 11.44 -9.30 -0.17
CA ASP A 199 10.90 -9.50 1.19
C ASP A 199 10.22 -8.21 1.68
N THR A 200 9.25 -8.35 2.57
CA THR A 200 8.52 -7.24 3.18
C THR A 200 7.91 -7.63 4.51
N THR A 201 7.69 -6.65 5.39
CA THR A 201 6.77 -6.81 6.51
C THR A 201 5.33 -6.84 6.00
N GLU A 202 4.49 -7.69 6.59
CA GLU A 202 3.08 -7.80 6.21
C GLU A 202 2.25 -6.73 6.92
N GLY A 203 1.86 -5.71 6.18
CA GLY A 203 1.26 -4.50 6.74
C GLY A 203 -0.07 -4.67 7.50
N ALA A 204 -0.78 -5.78 7.36
CA ALA A 204 -2.07 -6.03 8.03
C ALA A 204 -2.19 -7.47 8.59
N GLY A 205 -1.14 -8.25 8.54
CA GLY A 205 -1.10 -9.64 9.00
C GLY A 205 -0.60 -9.83 10.43
N GLY A 206 -0.11 -8.77 11.07
CA GLY A 206 0.51 -8.86 12.40
C GLY A 206 2.00 -9.17 12.35
N ASP A 207 2.66 -8.73 11.29
CA ASP A 207 4.11 -8.84 11.08
C ASP A 207 4.73 -7.43 10.91
N GLY A 208 5.95 -7.24 11.40
CA GLY A 208 6.67 -5.97 11.31
C GLY A 208 6.31 -4.94 12.39
N PRO A 209 6.64 -3.67 12.18
CA PRO A 209 6.42 -2.62 13.18
C PRO A 209 4.94 -2.28 13.31
N PHE A 210 4.51 -1.92 14.52
CA PHE A 210 3.18 -1.35 14.67
C PHE A 210 3.09 0.04 14.04
N ALA A 211 1.88 0.45 13.73
CA ALA A 211 1.58 1.72 13.07
C ALA A 211 0.44 2.44 13.81
N PRO A 212 0.08 3.68 13.47
CA PRO A 212 -1.06 4.35 14.08
C PRO A 212 -2.34 3.53 14.19
N THR A 213 -2.63 2.65 13.23
CA THR A 213 -3.86 1.85 13.20
C THR A 213 -3.65 0.34 13.33
N ARG A 214 -2.41 -0.17 13.38
CA ARG A 214 -2.09 -1.60 13.27
C ARG A 214 -1.21 -2.07 14.41
N LEU A 215 -1.44 -3.29 14.89
CA LEU A 215 -0.75 -3.84 16.06
C LEU A 215 0.72 -4.23 15.81
N GLY A 216 1.13 -4.47 14.54
CA GLY A 216 2.47 -5.00 14.24
C GLY A 216 2.72 -6.40 14.79
N SER A 217 3.99 -6.77 14.95
CA SER A 217 4.36 -8.06 15.55
C SER A 217 4.11 -8.05 17.04
N VAL A 218 3.38 -9.06 17.51
CA VAL A 218 3.14 -9.32 18.94
C VAL A 218 3.54 -10.75 19.30
N PRO A 219 3.97 -11.03 20.56
CA PRO A 219 4.23 -12.39 21.00
C PRO A 219 2.97 -13.26 20.90
N VAL A 220 3.08 -14.41 20.22
CA VAL A 220 1.93 -15.32 19.99
C VAL A 220 1.27 -15.75 21.31
N LEU A 221 2.05 -16.07 22.36
CA LEU A 221 1.49 -16.43 23.67
C LEU A 221 0.67 -15.28 24.26
N GLY A 222 1.11 -14.02 24.07
CA GLY A 222 0.33 -12.86 24.53
C GLY A 222 -1.02 -12.74 23.82
N VAL A 223 -1.11 -13.12 22.52
CA VAL A 223 -2.40 -13.16 21.80
C VAL A 223 -3.29 -14.28 22.34
N ILE A 224 -2.73 -15.44 22.63
CA ILE A 224 -3.48 -16.56 23.23
C ILE A 224 -4.04 -16.15 24.61
N GLU A 225 -3.22 -15.58 25.49
CA GLU A 225 -3.66 -15.08 26.80
C GLU A 225 -4.73 -13.98 26.68
N TYR A 226 -4.65 -13.12 25.65
CA TYR A 226 -5.66 -12.11 25.40
C TYR A 226 -7.00 -12.73 25.04
N LEU A 227 -7.02 -13.77 24.21
CA LEU A 227 -8.23 -14.53 23.87
C LEU A 227 -8.79 -15.29 25.09
N GLU A 228 -7.94 -15.92 25.92
CA GLU A 228 -8.33 -16.62 27.14
C GLU A 228 -8.98 -15.69 28.18
N LYS A 229 -8.66 -14.39 28.17
CA LYS A 229 -9.31 -13.37 28.98
C LYS A 229 -10.69 -12.95 28.46
N GLY A 230 -11.21 -13.59 27.42
CA GLY A 230 -12.56 -13.40 26.89
C GLY A 230 -12.66 -12.46 25.69
N HIS A 231 -11.54 -12.01 25.14
CA HIS A 231 -11.53 -11.27 23.87
C HIS A 231 -11.75 -12.21 22.69
N THR A 232 -12.21 -11.64 21.58
CA THR A 232 -12.59 -12.41 20.41
C THR A 232 -11.51 -12.40 19.32
N THR A 233 -11.50 -13.41 18.46
CA THR A 233 -10.65 -13.44 17.27
C THR A 233 -10.95 -12.27 16.32
N GLU A 234 -12.21 -11.79 16.31
CA GLU A 234 -12.60 -10.63 15.50
C GLU A 234 -11.98 -9.34 16.02
N GLU A 235 -11.86 -9.16 17.34
CA GLU A 235 -11.12 -8.02 17.92
C GLU A 235 -9.65 -8.05 17.52
N VAL A 236 -8.99 -9.21 17.58
CA VAL A 236 -7.62 -9.37 17.13
C VAL A 236 -7.48 -9.04 15.63
N ARG A 237 -8.38 -9.55 14.78
CA ARG A 237 -8.40 -9.20 13.34
C ARG A 237 -8.53 -7.69 13.10
N LYS A 238 -9.37 -7.00 13.88
CA LYS A 238 -9.50 -5.54 13.81
C LYS A 238 -8.21 -4.83 14.22
N MET A 239 -7.51 -5.34 15.24
CA MET A 239 -6.21 -4.78 15.67
C MET A 239 -5.13 -4.93 14.59
N CYS A 240 -5.15 -6.00 13.79
CA CYS A 240 -4.22 -6.16 12.68
C CYS A 240 -4.35 -5.02 11.64
N SER A 241 -5.54 -4.47 11.45
CA SER A 241 -5.82 -3.56 10.32
C SER A 241 -6.22 -2.14 10.69
N ARG A 242 -6.93 -1.91 11.81
CA ARG A 242 -7.57 -0.61 12.10
C ARG A 242 -7.75 -0.24 13.58
N ALA A 243 -7.51 -1.16 14.53
CA ALA A 243 -7.75 -0.93 15.95
C ALA A 243 -6.50 -1.18 16.81
N GLY A 244 -5.36 -1.43 16.19
CA GLY A 244 -4.06 -1.57 16.85
C GLY A 244 -3.31 -0.24 16.97
N GLY A 245 -2.08 -0.30 17.40
CA GLY A 245 -1.17 0.83 17.49
C GLY A 245 -1.71 2.00 18.34
N PHE A 246 -1.64 3.22 17.84
CA PHE A 246 -2.12 4.40 18.56
C PHE A 246 -3.62 4.31 18.89
N VAL A 247 -4.43 3.69 18.03
CA VAL A 247 -5.84 3.48 18.33
C VAL A 247 -6.02 2.64 19.59
N SER A 248 -5.22 1.60 19.76
CA SER A 248 -5.26 0.74 20.96
C SER A 248 -4.78 1.47 22.21
N HIS A 249 -3.74 2.29 22.11
CA HIS A 249 -3.14 2.99 23.24
C HIS A 249 -3.90 4.26 23.65
N PHE A 250 -4.46 5.01 22.68
CA PHE A 250 -4.96 6.39 22.90
C PHE A 250 -6.38 6.61 22.34
N GLY A 251 -7.00 5.60 21.69
CA GLY A 251 -8.31 5.74 21.06
C GLY A 251 -8.32 6.64 19.82
N THR A 252 -7.16 6.95 19.24
CA THR A 252 -7.03 7.82 18.06
C THR A 252 -5.95 7.31 17.12
N SER A 253 -6.17 7.48 15.82
CA SER A 253 -5.14 7.26 14.79
C SER A 253 -4.42 8.55 14.38
N ASP A 254 -4.79 9.68 14.96
CA ASP A 254 -4.20 10.98 14.69
C ASP A 254 -2.77 11.06 15.25
N ALA A 255 -1.79 10.87 14.37
CA ALA A 255 -0.38 10.88 14.73
C ALA A 255 0.10 12.27 15.22
N GLU A 256 -0.48 13.37 14.69
CA GLU A 256 -0.15 14.71 15.15
C GLU A 256 -0.58 14.93 16.61
N LYS A 257 -1.77 14.41 16.94
CA LYS A 257 -2.26 14.46 18.33
C LYS A 257 -1.37 13.67 19.27
N VAL A 258 -0.98 12.44 18.90
CA VAL A 258 -0.10 11.59 19.73
C VAL A 258 1.29 12.20 19.88
N HIS A 259 1.85 12.74 18.80
CA HIS A 259 3.14 13.44 18.82
C HIS A 259 3.10 14.64 19.76
N ARG A 260 2.04 15.47 19.67
CA ARG A 260 1.85 16.62 20.59
C ARG A 260 1.75 16.20 22.04
N MET A 261 1.01 15.15 22.36
CA MET A 261 0.94 14.61 23.73
C MET A 261 2.34 14.23 24.24
N ALA A 262 3.16 13.61 23.39
CA ALA A 262 4.54 13.25 23.75
C ALA A 262 5.42 14.49 23.99
N GLU A 263 5.28 15.55 23.20
CA GLU A 263 6.00 16.83 23.35
C GLU A 263 5.55 17.59 24.63
N GLU A 264 4.26 17.52 24.96
CA GLU A 264 3.67 18.14 26.17
C GLU A 264 4.02 17.38 27.45
N GLY A 265 4.75 16.26 27.36
CA GLY A 265 5.29 15.53 28.50
C GLY A 265 4.50 14.31 28.94
N ASP A 266 3.54 13.83 28.15
CA ASP A 266 2.89 12.54 28.37
C ASP A 266 3.92 11.41 28.15
N GLU A 267 4.35 10.78 29.24
CA GLU A 267 5.37 9.72 29.20
C GLU A 267 4.89 8.47 28.43
N HIS A 268 3.59 8.13 28.51
CA HIS A 268 3.03 7.01 27.76
C HIS A 268 3.06 7.29 26.26
N ALA A 269 2.61 8.47 25.85
CA ALA A 269 2.63 8.87 24.43
C ALA A 269 4.07 8.90 23.88
N ARG A 270 5.01 9.48 24.66
CA ARG A 270 6.43 9.51 24.29
C ARG A 270 7.03 8.11 24.12
N LEU A 271 6.72 7.19 25.05
CA LEU A 271 7.23 5.83 24.99
C LEU A 271 6.67 5.07 23.78
N VAL A 272 5.36 5.16 23.52
CA VAL A 272 4.71 4.50 22.40
C VAL A 272 5.19 5.07 21.05
N TRP A 273 5.32 6.40 20.93
CA TRP A 273 5.88 7.05 19.75
C TRP A 273 7.30 6.57 19.47
N ASN A 274 8.17 6.59 20.47
CA ASN A 274 9.56 6.13 20.33
C ASN A 274 9.65 4.62 20.04
N ALA A 275 8.73 3.81 20.58
CA ALA A 275 8.67 2.38 20.31
C ALA A 275 8.29 2.09 18.84
N MET A 276 7.41 2.88 18.23
CA MET A 276 7.10 2.78 16.82
C MET A 276 8.37 3.04 15.96
N ILE A 277 9.07 4.14 16.22
CA ILE A 277 10.33 4.48 15.56
C ILE A 277 11.36 3.36 15.70
N TYR A 278 11.50 2.84 16.92
CA TYR A 278 12.43 1.76 17.24
C TYR A 278 12.11 0.47 16.44
N GLN A 279 10.83 0.09 16.33
CA GLN A 279 10.43 -1.09 15.57
C GLN A 279 10.61 -0.89 14.07
N ILE A 280 10.36 0.30 13.53
CA ILE A 280 10.67 0.63 12.14
C ILE A 280 12.17 0.44 11.86
N ALA A 281 13.02 0.98 12.72
CA ALA A 281 14.47 0.83 12.59
C ALA A 281 14.92 -0.64 12.65
N LYS A 282 14.31 -1.47 13.52
CA LYS A 282 14.56 -2.92 13.54
C LYS A 282 14.21 -3.57 12.21
N SER A 283 13.04 -3.28 11.65
CA SER A 283 12.63 -3.86 10.36
C SER A 283 13.53 -3.40 9.20
N ILE A 284 14.05 -2.17 9.24
CA ILE A 284 15.09 -1.73 8.28
C ILE A 284 16.35 -2.59 8.44
N GLY A 285 16.77 -2.91 9.67
CA GLY A 285 17.92 -3.80 9.94
C GLY A 285 17.67 -5.23 9.44
N GLU A 286 16.45 -5.77 9.60
CA GLU A 286 16.05 -7.07 9.05
C GLU A 286 16.17 -7.10 7.53
N MET A 287 15.67 -6.07 6.84
CA MET A 287 15.78 -5.95 5.38
C MET A 287 17.23 -5.76 4.92
N ALA A 288 18.08 -5.15 5.73
CA ALA A 288 19.53 -5.08 5.43
C ALA A 288 20.18 -6.48 5.46
N CYS A 289 19.75 -7.35 6.37
CA CYS A 289 20.19 -8.75 6.40
C CYS A 289 19.71 -9.52 5.16
N VAL A 290 18.46 -9.32 4.74
CA VAL A 290 17.91 -9.91 3.50
C VAL A 290 18.79 -9.54 2.29
N LEU A 291 19.25 -8.30 2.22
CA LEU A 291 20.16 -7.80 1.17
C LEU A 291 21.63 -8.13 1.43
N SER A 292 21.95 -8.92 2.46
CA SER A 292 23.31 -9.29 2.85
C SER A 292 24.24 -8.08 3.10
N GLY A 293 23.68 -6.99 3.61
CA GLY A 293 24.37 -5.72 3.86
C GLY A 293 24.70 -4.92 2.58
N ASN A 294 24.37 -5.42 1.41
CA ASN A 294 24.62 -4.72 0.16
C ASN A 294 23.42 -3.82 -0.19
N VAL A 295 23.39 -2.65 0.41
CA VAL A 295 22.29 -1.67 0.31
C VAL A 295 22.78 -0.38 -0.34
N ASP A 296 22.20 0.02 -1.45
CA ASP A 296 22.52 1.28 -2.14
C ASP A 296 21.95 2.50 -1.38
N ALA A 297 20.72 2.39 -0.87
CA ALA A 297 20.06 3.43 -0.08
C ALA A 297 18.88 2.89 0.75
N ILE A 298 18.58 3.59 1.84
CA ILE A 298 17.32 3.46 2.61
C ILE A 298 16.42 4.62 2.21
N LEU A 299 15.22 4.32 1.71
CA LEU A 299 14.26 5.30 1.22
C LEU A 299 13.09 5.40 2.20
N LEU A 300 12.92 6.57 2.84
CA LEU A 300 11.82 6.82 3.76
C LEU A 300 10.72 7.60 3.04
N THR A 301 9.48 7.11 3.10
CA THR A 301 8.31 7.70 2.45
C THR A 301 7.05 7.59 3.32
N GLY A 302 5.96 8.21 2.92
CA GLY A 302 4.73 8.29 3.68
C GLY A 302 4.58 9.62 4.42
N GLY A 303 3.38 9.89 4.93
CA GLY A 303 3.03 11.18 5.55
C GLY A 303 3.76 11.47 6.86
N LEU A 304 4.14 10.42 7.61
CA LEU A 304 4.81 10.60 8.91
C LEU A 304 6.32 10.93 8.78
N VAL A 305 6.92 10.80 7.60
CA VAL A 305 8.31 11.22 7.34
C VAL A 305 8.50 12.75 7.47
N ARG A 306 7.41 13.51 7.58
CA ARG A 306 7.46 14.95 7.89
C ARG A 306 7.91 15.24 9.34
N PHE A 307 7.78 14.28 10.25
CA PHE A 307 8.24 14.44 11.64
C PHE A 307 9.75 14.18 11.73
N GLU A 308 10.49 15.22 12.14
CA GLU A 308 11.96 15.17 12.18
C GLU A 308 12.49 14.11 13.15
N ASP A 309 11.83 13.90 14.27
CA ASP A 309 12.20 12.92 15.28
C ASP A 309 12.06 11.46 14.78
N ILE A 310 11.11 11.17 13.89
CA ILE A 310 11.03 9.88 13.18
C ILE A 310 12.26 9.69 12.31
N VAL A 311 12.60 10.69 11.49
CA VAL A 311 13.74 10.63 10.60
C VAL A 311 15.05 10.47 11.36
N GLU A 312 15.28 11.32 12.39
CA GLU A 312 16.49 11.27 13.22
C GLU A 312 16.58 9.99 14.05
N GLY A 313 15.44 9.52 14.58
CA GLY A 313 15.36 8.26 15.31
C GLY A 313 15.71 7.05 14.45
N ILE A 314 15.35 7.06 13.16
CA ILE A 314 15.77 6.04 12.19
C ILE A 314 17.23 6.26 11.79
N ARG A 315 17.64 7.50 11.48
CA ARG A 315 19.00 7.83 11.06
C ARG A 315 20.05 7.42 12.10
N SER A 316 19.80 7.70 13.36
CA SER A 316 20.71 7.34 14.45
C SER A 316 20.92 5.82 14.60
N ARG A 317 19.90 5.02 14.21
CA ARG A 317 19.94 3.56 14.32
C ARG A 317 20.33 2.82 13.05
N CYS A 318 20.06 3.40 11.88
CA CYS A 318 20.19 2.73 10.58
C CYS A 318 21.21 3.40 9.66
N GLY A 319 21.69 4.60 9.99
CA GLY A 319 22.63 5.36 9.13
C GLY A 319 23.96 4.67 8.86
N PHE A 320 24.29 3.64 9.64
CA PHE A 320 25.48 2.81 9.39
C PHE A 320 25.29 1.79 8.25
N ILE A 321 24.04 1.52 7.84
CA ILE A 321 23.70 0.53 6.79
C ILE A 321 23.94 1.13 5.41
N ALA A 322 23.33 2.29 5.12
CA ALA A 322 23.42 2.98 3.84
C ALA A 322 22.92 4.43 3.97
N PRO A 323 23.15 5.29 2.95
CA PRO A 323 22.55 6.62 2.90
C PRO A 323 21.03 6.58 3.04
N ILE A 324 20.46 7.52 3.80
CA ILE A 324 19.02 7.67 4.00
C ILE A 324 18.50 8.83 3.17
N GLU A 325 17.58 8.53 2.25
CA GLU A 325 16.94 9.49 1.36
C GLU A 325 15.46 9.66 1.71
N LEU A 326 14.96 10.90 1.67
CA LEU A 326 13.62 11.24 2.12
C LEU A 326 12.71 11.55 0.93
N TYR A 327 11.54 10.94 0.94
CA TYR A 327 10.45 11.14 -0.02
C TYR A 327 9.12 11.32 0.74
N PRO A 328 8.92 12.47 1.43
CA PRO A 328 7.73 12.71 2.24
C PRO A 328 6.45 12.64 1.41
N GLY A 329 5.40 12.02 1.96
CA GLY A 329 4.12 11.86 1.30
C GLY A 329 4.05 10.62 0.41
N GLU A 330 3.11 10.62 -0.52
CA GLU A 330 2.82 9.52 -1.43
C GLU A 330 2.86 10.01 -2.89
N ALA A 331 3.55 9.27 -3.75
CA ALA A 331 3.66 9.53 -5.18
C ALA A 331 2.72 8.62 -6.01
N GLU A 332 1.59 8.19 -5.45
CA GLU A 332 0.72 7.17 -6.06
C GLU A 332 0.05 7.67 -7.35
N GLN A 333 -0.42 8.91 -7.39
CA GLN A 333 -1.11 9.47 -8.57
C GLN A 333 -0.16 9.58 -9.77
N GLU A 334 1.03 10.16 -9.55
CA GLU A 334 2.06 10.22 -10.60
C GLU A 334 2.54 8.84 -11.02
N ALA A 335 2.68 7.90 -10.05
CA ALA A 335 3.09 6.54 -10.36
C ALA A 335 2.10 5.82 -11.28
N LEU A 336 0.80 5.91 -10.97
CA LEU A 336 -0.28 5.36 -11.80
C LEU A 336 -0.25 5.97 -13.21
N CYS A 337 -0.15 7.29 -13.31
CA CYS A 337 -0.10 7.98 -14.59
C CYS A 337 1.13 7.59 -15.41
N HIS A 338 2.32 7.75 -14.84
CA HIS A 338 3.57 7.57 -15.59
C HIS A 338 3.83 6.11 -15.98
N ALA A 339 3.39 5.13 -15.19
CA ALA A 339 3.51 3.73 -15.56
C ALA A 339 2.63 3.41 -16.79
N VAL A 340 1.38 3.85 -16.78
CA VAL A 340 0.48 3.65 -17.92
C VAL A 340 0.98 4.39 -19.17
N LEU A 341 1.53 5.59 -19.01
CA LEU A 341 2.13 6.32 -20.14
C LEU A 341 3.31 5.57 -20.79
N ARG A 342 4.15 4.88 -20.00
CA ARG A 342 5.24 4.04 -20.54
C ARG A 342 4.68 2.88 -21.38
N VAL A 343 3.60 2.26 -20.91
CA VAL A 343 2.92 1.21 -21.67
C VAL A 343 2.37 1.76 -23.00
N LEU A 344 1.68 2.90 -22.97
CA LEU A 344 1.10 3.51 -24.17
C LEU A 344 2.14 3.99 -25.17
N ARG A 345 3.37 4.27 -24.74
CA ARG A 345 4.53 4.60 -25.58
C ARG A 345 5.30 3.39 -26.06
N GLY A 346 4.92 2.17 -25.65
CA GLY A 346 5.64 0.94 -25.97
C GLY A 346 6.99 0.77 -25.27
N GLU A 347 7.22 1.50 -24.19
CA GLU A 347 8.42 1.41 -23.34
C GLU A 347 8.34 0.24 -22.35
N GLU A 348 7.13 -0.14 -21.97
CA GLU A 348 6.79 -1.27 -21.10
C GLU A 348 5.57 -2.03 -21.65
N GLU A 349 5.42 -3.29 -21.25
CA GLU A 349 4.25 -4.10 -21.63
C GLU A 349 3.28 -4.21 -20.45
N ALA A 350 1.99 -3.96 -20.69
CA ALA A 350 0.95 -4.32 -19.75
C ALA A 350 0.70 -5.82 -19.80
N TYR A 351 0.44 -6.43 -18.63
CA TYR A 351 0.07 -7.82 -18.56
C TYR A 351 -1.46 -8.00 -18.41
N ILE A 352 -1.92 -9.21 -18.75
CA ILE A 352 -3.30 -9.65 -18.54
C ILE A 352 -3.34 -10.46 -17.24
N TYR A 353 -4.33 -10.22 -16.41
CA TYR A 353 -4.57 -10.97 -15.18
C TYR A 353 -4.96 -12.42 -15.49
N THR A 354 -4.33 -13.40 -14.82
CA THR A 354 -4.55 -14.81 -15.13
C THR A 354 -5.75 -15.44 -14.44
N GLY A 355 -6.26 -14.81 -13.35
CA GLY A 355 -7.28 -15.38 -12.47
C GLY A 355 -6.73 -16.39 -11.47
N GLU A 356 -5.41 -16.44 -11.32
CA GLU A 356 -4.72 -17.31 -10.37
C GLU A 356 -3.65 -16.51 -9.61
N PRO A 357 -3.36 -16.84 -8.34
CA PRO A 357 -2.26 -16.21 -7.62
C PRO A 357 -0.92 -16.59 -8.26
N VAL A 358 0.03 -15.64 -8.26
CA VAL A 358 1.39 -15.88 -8.80
C VAL A 358 2.20 -16.88 -7.98
N TRP A 359 1.80 -17.12 -6.73
CA TRP A 359 2.35 -18.16 -5.88
C TRP A 359 1.19 -19.03 -5.32
N ASN A 360 1.27 -20.35 -5.51
CA ASN A 360 0.23 -21.35 -5.18
C ASN A 360 0.70 -22.38 -4.15
N GLY A 361 1.63 -21.98 -3.27
CA GLY A 361 2.21 -22.89 -2.29
C GLY A 361 3.48 -23.59 -2.79
N PHE A 362 4.09 -24.37 -1.91
CA PHE A 362 5.30 -25.12 -2.24
C PHE A 362 4.96 -26.50 -2.83
N PRO A 363 5.89 -27.07 -3.66
CA PRO A 363 5.63 -28.35 -4.34
C PRO A 363 5.36 -29.54 -3.41
N TRP A 364 5.84 -29.48 -2.16
CA TRP A 364 5.66 -30.52 -1.16
C TRP A 364 4.35 -30.42 -0.39
N GLU A 365 3.59 -29.33 -0.56
CA GLU A 365 2.30 -29.19 0.09
C GLU A 365 1.29 -30.18 -0.52
N LYS A 366 0.62 -30.94 0.34
CA LYS A 366 -0.48 -31.77 -0.12
C LYS A 366 -1.62 -30.84 -0.56
N LYS A 367 -1.93 -30.85 -1.84
CA LYS A 367 -3.16 -30.23 -2.34
C LYS A 367 -4.32 -30.96 -1.69
N SER A 368 -4.95 -30.34 -0.69
CA SER A 368 -6.15 -30.86 -0.03
C SER A 368 -7.36 -30.79 -0.95
#